data_df7c6d73618a6acb06a6c942a87feab7
#
_entry.id   df7c6d73618a6acb06a6c942a87feab7
#
_cell.length_a   1.000
_cell.length_b   1.000
_cell.length_c   1.000
_cell.angle_alpha   90.00
_cell.angle_beta   90.00
_cell.angle_gamma   90.00
#
_symmetry.space_group_name_H-M   'P 1'
#
loop_
_entity.id
_entity.type
_entity.pdbx_description
1 polymer ?
#
loop_
_entity_poly.entity_id
_entity_poly.type
_entity_poly.pdbx_seq_one_letter_code
_entity_poly.pdbx_strand_id
1 'polypeptide(L)'
;MDRPVMKLKVLLPFRVFTEKKDVMRIVAETPRGSFGFLPHRLDCVAPMSPGIFTYETKTEGEIYIAVDEGVLVKTGADVLVSVRGAIGGTELGELRTSVEREFLNIDEREKSVRSVLAKLESGFIRRLIEFHHE
;
A
#
# COMPACT_ATOMS: atom_id res chain seq x y z
N MET A 1 6.69 -31.23 -5.66
CA MET A 1 5.39 -30.59 -5.84
C MET A 1 5.54 -29.10 -5.57
N ASP A 2 5.17 -28.27 -6.53
CA ASP A 2 5.31 -26.85 -6.38
C ASP A 2 4.27 -26.27 -5.43
N ARG A 3 4.72 -25.39 -4.54
CA ARG A 3 3.81 -24.66 -3.69
C ARG A 3 3.06 -23.65 -4.54
N PRO A 4 1.76 -23.43 -4.28
CA PRO A 4 1.04 -22.36 -4.98
C PRO A 4 1.66 -21.01 -4.74
N VAL A 5 1.67 -20.19 -5.76
CA VAL A 5 2.25 -18.86 -5.72
C VAL A 5 1.30 -17.82 -6.28
N MET A 6 1.59 -16.56 -5.96
CA MET A 6 0.88 -15.41 -6.49
C MET A 6 1.81 -14.60 -7.37
N LYS A 7 1.22 -13.86 -8.30
CA LYS A 7 1.93 -12.84 -9.06
C LYS A 7 1.66 -11.51 -8.40
N LEU A 8 2.71 -10.84 -7.98
CA LEU A 8 2.62 -9.54 -7.32
C LEU A 8 3.14 -8.46 -8.23
N LYS A 9 2.37 -7.38 -8.37
CA LYS A 9 2.79 -6.18 -9.07
C LYS A 9 2.52 -4.98 -8.19
N VAL A 10 3.57 -4.23 -7.87
CA VAL A 10 3.46 -3.01 -7.09
C VAL A 10 3.63 -1.82 -8.03
N LEU A 11 2.59 -1.00 -8.11
CA LEU A 11 2.54 0.14 -9.01
C LEU A 11 2.67 1.45 -8.26
N LEU A 12 3.50 2.33 -8.80
CA LEU A 12 3.56 3.74 -8.46
C LEU A 12 2.80 4.52 -9.53
N PRO A 13 2.46 5.80 -9.28
CA PRO A 13 1.71 6.59 -10.27
C PRO A 13 2.35 6.66 -11.66
N PHE A 14 3.66 6.56 -11.76
CA PHE A 14 4.37 6.73 -13.03
C PHE A 14 5.14 5.51 -13.52
N ARG A 15 5.20 4.44 -12.72
CA ARG A 15 5.98 3.26 -13.11
C ARG A 15 5.62 2.05 -12.25
N VAL A 16 6.05 0.88 -12.71
CA VAL A 16 6.01 -0.34 -11.91
C VAL A 16 7.20 -0.32 -10.96
N PHE A 17 6.95 -0.43 -9.66
CA PHE A 17 8.02 -0.49 -8.66
C PHE A 17 8.68 -1.86 -8.63
N THR A 18 7.87 -2.92 -8.56
CA THR A 18 8.37 -4.29 -8.59
C THR A 18 7.31 -5.23 -9.15
N GLU A 19 7.78 -6.34 -9.71
CA GLU A 19 6.92 -7.40 -10.22
C GLU A 19 7.57 -8.74 -9.92
N LYS A 20 6.85 -9.62 -9.23
CA LYS A 20 7.34 -10.94 -8.83
C LYS A 20 6.29 -11.99 -9.17
N LYS A 21 6.74 -13.14 -9.65
CA LYS A 21 5.85 -14.23 -10.08
C LYS A 21 5.82 -15.42 -9.13
N ASP A 22 6.67 -15.41 -8.12
CA ASP A 22 6.84 -16.55 -7.22
C ASP A 22 6.56 -16.20 -5.76
N VAL A 23 5.57 -15.36 -5.53
CA VAL A 23 5.23 -14.88 -4.20
C VAL A 23 4.36 -15.90 -3.48
N MET A 24 4.83 -16.33 -2.31
CA MET A 24 4.13 -17.33 -1.51
C MET A 24 3.21 -16.70 -0.46
N ARG A 25 3.54 -15.49 -0.03
CA ARG A 25 2.83 -14.83 1.08
C ARG A 25 3.05 -13.32 1.00
N ILE A 26 2.01 -12.59 1.39
CA ILE A 26 2.05 -11.13 1.46
C ILE A 26 1.48 -10.70 2.80
N VAL A 27 2.11 -9.71 3.45
CA VAL A 27 1.57 -9.07 4.64
C VAL A 27 1.52 -7.56 4.39
N ALA A 28 0.35 -6.98 4.55
CA ALA A 28 0.13 -5.55 4.34
C ALA A 28 -0.48 -4.90 5.57
N GLU A 29 -0.12 -3.65 5.79
CA GLU A 29 -0.71 -2.83 6.85
C GLU A 29 -1.99 -2.19 6.33
N THR A 30 -3.07 -2.29 7.09
CA THR A 30 -4.35 -1.67 6.77
C THR A 30 -4.81 -0.82 7.96
N PRO A 31 -5.85 0.03 7.78
CA PRO A 31 -6.40 0.77 8.93
C PRO A 31 -6.90 -0.12 10.07
N ARG A 32 -7.14 -1.41 9.79
CA ARG A 32 -7.57 -2.37 10.81
C ARG A 32 -6.45 -3.25 11.35
N GLY A 33 -5.20 -2.99 10.95
CA GLY A 33 -4.04 -3.76 11.36
C GLY A 33 -3.40 -4.50 10.20
N SER A 34 -2.48 -5.40 10.53
CA SER A 34 -1.76 -6.20 9.53
C SER A 34 -2.61 -7.36 9.05
N PHE A 35 -2.65 -7.59 7.75
CA PHE A 35 -3.33 -8.73 7.14
C PHE A 35 -2.41 -9.51 6.24
N GLY A 36 -2.55 -10.84 6.29
CA GLY A 36 -1.82 -11.74 5.42
C GLY A 36 -2.67 -12.19 4.23
N PHE A 37 -2.03 -12.30 3.06
CA PHE A 37 -2.67 -12.75 1.83
C PHE A 37 -1.94 -13.97 1.30
N LEU A 38 -2.70 -15.04 1.08
CA LEU A 38 -2.20 -16.33 0.63
C LEU A 38 -2.85 -16.73 -0.69
N PRO A 39 -2.18 -17.59 -1.49
CA PRO A 39 -2.70 -17.94 -2.82
C PRO A 39 -4.10 -18.53 -2.85
N HIS A 40 -4.46 -19.29 -1.82
CA HIS A 40 -5.75 -19.98 -1.76
C HIS A 40 -6.86 -19.19 -1.08
N ARG A 41 -6.60 -17.96 -0.72
CA ARG A 41 -7.61 -17.12 -0.06
C ARG A 41 -8.51 -16.44 -1.07
N LEU A 42 -9.66 -16.01 -0.60
CA LEU A 42 -10.65 -15.32 -1.42
C LEU A 42 -10.11 -14.04 -2.04
N ASP A 43 -10.70 -13.68 -3.16
CA ASP A 43 -10.45 -12.40 -3.79
C ASP A 43 -10.87 -11.28 -2.86
N CYS A 44 -10.14 -10.18 -2.86
CA CYS A 44 -10.45 -9.06 -1.98
C CYS A 44 -9.86 -7.76 -2.50
N VAL A 45 -10.40 -6.67 -1.97
CA VAL A 45 -9.87 -5.32 -2.14
C VAL A 45 -9.61 -4.78 -0.74
N ALA A 46 -8.40 -4.33 -0.48
CA ALA A 46 -8.02 -3.84 0.83
C ALA A 46 -7.35 -2.48 0.73
N PRO A 47 -7.82 -1.48 1.49
CA PRO A 47 -7.09 -0.22 1.60
C PRO A 47 -5.82 -0.45 2.40
N MET A 48 -4.74 0.22 2.02
CA MET A 48 -3.46 0.09 2.69
C MET A 48 -3.08 1.39 3.35
N SER A 49 -2.60 1.28 4.59
CA SER A 49 -2.04 2.40 5.33
C SER A 49 -0.54 2.49 5.08
N PRO A 50 0.07 3.68 5.24
CA PRO A 50 1.53 3.77 5.20
C PRO A 50 2.15 2.82 6.22
N GLY A 51 3.14 2.06 5.78
CA GLY A 51 3.78 1.07 6.64
C GLY A 51 4.72 0.16 5.87
N ILE A 52 5.04 -0.96 6.51
CA ILE A 52 5.91 -1.96 5.92
C ILE A 52 5.05 -3.00 5.20
N PHE A 53 5.32 -3.18 3.93
CA PHE A 53 4.73 -4.21 3.09
C PHE A 53 5.74 -5.33 2.95
N THR A 54 5.35 -6.55 3.29
CA THR A 54 6.22 -7.72 3.28
C THR A 54 5.72 -8.74 2.28
N TYR A 55 6.62 -9.30 1.50
CA TYR A 55 6.27 -10.45 0.67
C TYR A 55 7.42 -11.46 0.69
N GLU A 56 7.05 -12.73 0.55
CA GLU A 56 8.00 -13.83 0.56
C GLU A 56 7.96 -14.53 -0.79
N THR A 57 9.14 -14.67 -1.41
CA THR A 57 9.29 -15.36 -2.68
C THR A 57 10.05 -16.66 -2.50
N LYS A 58 9.89 -17.58 -3.45
CA LYS A 58 10.63 -18.86 -3.44
C LYS A 58 12.12 -18.64 -3.62
N THR A 59 12.50 -17.65 -4.42
CA THR A 59 13.91 -17.44 -4.80
C THR A 59 14.65 -16.48 -3.90
N GLU A 60 13.98 -15.46 -3.38
CA GLU A 60 14.62 -14.38 -2.63
C GLU A 60 14.30 -14.40 -1.14
N GLY A 61 13.33 -15.23 -0.72
CA GLY A 61 12.88 -15.23 0.66
C GLY A 61 12.02 -14.04 0.99
N GLU A 62 12.10 -13.58 2.20
CA GLU A 62 11.27 -12.50 2.74
C GLU A 62 11.86 -11.14 2.35
N ILE A 63 11.01 -10.28 1.75
CA ILE A 63 11.41 -8.97 1.28
C ILE A 63 10.49 -7.92 1.90
N TYR A 64 11.07 -6.80 2.32
CA TYR A 64 10.37 -5.70 2.96
C TYR A 64 10.48 -4.45 2.10
N ILE A 65 9.36 -3.74 1.95
CA ILE A 65 9.37 -2.42 1.34
C ILE A 65 8.53 -1.47 2.19
N ALA A 66 8.93 -0.22 2.23
CA ALA A 66 8.13 0.81 2.87
C ALA A 66 7.17 1.38 1.83
N VAL A 67 5.89 1.44 2.14
CA VAL A 67 4.87 1.93 1.21
C VAL A 67 4.06 3.05 1.85
N ASP A 68 3.62 3.97 1.01
CA ASP A 68 2.63 4.97 1.37
C ASP A 68 1.23 4.36 1.23
N GLU A 69 0.20 5.14 1.48
CA GLU A 69 -1.17 4.63 1.35
C GLU A 69 -1.49 4.20 -0.07
N GLY A 70 -2.40 3.26 -0.19
CA GLY A 70 -2.81 2.73 -1.47
C GLY A 70 -3.88 1.70 -1.35
N VAL A 71 -3.98 0.86 -2.37
CA VAL A 71 -5.00 -0.19 -2.46
C VAL A 71 -4.35 -1.49 -2.93
N LEU A 72 -4.73 -2.59 -2.31
CA LEU A 72 -4.35 -3.94 -2.74
C LEU A 72 -5.58 -4.63 -3.30
N VAL A 73 -5.44 -5.22 -4.49
CA VAL A 73 -6.51 -6.01 -5.12
C VAL A 73 -5.99 -7.40 -5.39
N LYS A 74 -6.65 -8.40 -4.84
CA LYS A 74 -6.32 -9.80 -5.08
C LYS A 74 -7.43 -10.45 -5.91
N THR A 75 -7.05 -11.00 -7.06
CA THR A 75 -7.96 -11.71 -7.96
C THR A 75 -7.31 -13.04 -8.33
N GLY A 76 -7.79 -14.15 -7.74
CA GLY A 76 -7.16 -15.44 -7.92
C GLY A 76 -5.73 -15.44 -7.43
N ALA A 77 -4.80 -15.73 -8.32
CA ALA A 77 -3.36 -15.72 -8.03
C ALA A 77 -2.68 -14.39 -8.34
N ASP A 78 -3.43 -13.41 -8.81
CA ASP A 78 -2.89 -12.10 -9.16
C ASP A 78 -3.14 -11.09 -8.04
N VAL A 79 -2.09 -10.38 -7.64
CA VAL A 79 -2.17 -9.33 -6.63
C VAL A 79 -1.61 -8.04 -7.22
N LEU A 80 -2.45 -7.03 -7.23
CA LEU A 80 -2.07 -5.71 -7.71
C LEU A 80 -2.08 -4.75 -6.53
N VAL A 81 -0.97 -4.06 -6.32
CA VAL A 81 -0.82 -3.05 -5.27
C VAL A 81 -0.54 -1.71 -5.93
N SER A 82 -1.41 -0.74 -5.68
CA SER A 82 -1.23 0.63 -6.16
C SER A 82 -0.97 1.52 -4.97
N VAL A 83 0.19 2.14 -4.91
CA VAL A 83 0.59 3.00 -3.80
C VAL A 83 1.14 4.32 -4.32
N ARG A 84 1.06 5.36 -3.49
CA ARG A 84 1.57 6.68 -3.85
C ARG A 84 3.09 6.76 -3.84
N GLY A 85 3.72 5.96 -3.01
CA GLY A 85 5.17 5.92 -2.89
C GLY A 85 5.64 4.59 -2.34
N ALA A 86 6.86 4.21 -2.65
CA ALA A 86 7.48 2.99 -2.15
C ALA A 86 8.99 3.16 -2.08
N ILE A 87 9.58 2.59 -1.05
CA ILE A 87 11.03 2.60 -0.83
C ILE A 87 11.47 1.19 -0.54
N GLY A 88 12.36 0.66 -1.36
CA GLY A 88 12.97 -0.64 -1.13
C GLY A 88 14.18 -0.51 -0.21
N GLY A 89 14.40 -1.51 0.62
CA GLY A 89 15.55 -1.56 1.50
C GLY A 89 15.73 -2.94 2.06
N THR A 90 16.91 -3.19 2.60
CA THR A 90 17.27 -4.49 3.14
C THR A 90 17.07 -4.58 4.65
N GLU A 91 16.98 -3.45 5.34
CA GLU A 91 16.85 -3.41 6.79
C GLU A 91 15.50 -2.84 7.22
N LEU A 92 14.79 -3.62 8.02
CA LEU A 92 13.47 -3.25 8.49
C LEU A 92 13.45 -1.95 9.32
N GLY A 93 14.49 -1.73 10.14
CA GLY A 93 14.60 -0.52 10.94
C GLY A 93 14.69 0.75 10.09
N GLU A 94 15.48 0.70 9.01
CA GLU A 94 15.59 1.83 8.09
C GLU A 94 14.27 2.11 7.38
N LEU A 95 13.55 1.06 6.99
CA LEU A 95 12.26 1.18 6.34
C LEU A 95 11.22 1.81 7.26
N ARG A 96 11.20 1.43 8.53
CA ARG A 96 10.31 2.04 9.51
C ARG A 96 10.59 3.51 9.69
N THR A 97 11.88 3.87 9.76
CA THR A 97 12.28 5.27 9.84
C THR A 97 11.82 6.05 8.61
N SER A 98 11.95 5.45 7.42
CA SER A 98 11.48 6.05 6.17
C SER A 98 9.96 6.27 6.18
N VAL A 99 9.18 5.31 6.68
CA VAL A 99 7.73 5.46 6.79
C VAL A 99 7.39 6.65 7.68
N GLU A 100 7.99 6.73 8.84
CA GLU A 100 7.74 7.82 9.78
C GLU A 100 8.15 9.18 9.22
N ARG A 101 9.34 9.24 8.61
CA ARG A 101 9.90 10.49 8.12
C ARG A 101 9.23 10.99 6.85
N GLU A 102 9.02 10.10 5.88
CA GLU A 102 8.59 10.50 4.54
C GLU A 102 7.08 10.41 4.32
N PHE A 103 6.42 9.42 4.90
CA PHE A 103 5.00 9.17 4.63
C PHE A 103 4.10 9.75 5.71
N LEU A 104 4.37 9.46 6.97
CA LEU A 104 3.50 9.93 8.06
C LEU A 104 3.61 11.43 8.27
N ASN A 105 4.80 12.00 8.18
CA ASN A 105 4.97 13.44 8.32
C ASN A 105 4.29 14.22 7.21
N ILE A 106 4.33 13.72 5.99
CA ILE A 106 3.63 14.32 4.87
C ILE A 106 2.12 14.28 5.11
N ASP A 107 1.61 13.15 5.59
CA ASP A 107 0.19 13.02 5.92
C ASP A 107 -0.25 14.02 6.98
N GLU A 108 0.56 14.25 8.00
CA GLU A 108 0.25 15.25 9.02
C GLU A 108 0.19 16.65 8.43
N ARG A 109 1.13 16.99 7.56
CA ARG A 109 1.12 18.28 6.87
C ARG A 109 -0.11 18.43 5.98
N GLU A 110 -0.44 17.39 5.23
CA GLU A 110 -1.64 17.39 4.39
C GLU A 110 -2.91 17.53 5.22
N LYS A 111 -3.00 16.81 6.34
CA LYS A 111 -4.14 16.93 7.25
C LYS A 111 -4.26 18.34 7.82
N SER A 112 -3.16 18.95 8.20
CA SER A 112 -3.15 20.32 8.70
C SER A 112 -3.64 21.30 7.65
N VAL A 113 -3.13 21.17 6.42
CA VAL A 113 -3.56 22.00 5.30
C VAL A 113 -5.05 21.79 4.99
N ARG A 114 -5.49 20.55 4.94
CA ARG A 114 -6.90 20.22 4.71
C ARG A 114 -7.80 20.80 5.80
N SER A 115 -7.36 20.72 7.05
CA SER A 115 -8.12 21.26 8.18
C SER A 115 -8.28 22.78 8.07
N VAL A 116 -7.23 23.49 7.70
CA VAL A 116 -7.28 24.94 7.47
C VAL A 116 -8.20 25.25 6.30
N LEU A 117 -8.04 24.56 5.19
CA LEU A 117 -8.89 24.76 4.01
C LEU A 117 -10.37 24.43 4.30
N ALA A 118 -10.63 23.40 5.08
CA ALA A 118 -11.99 23.02 5.45
C ALA A 118 -12.65 24.12 6.29
N LYS A 119 -11.92 24.76 7.19
CA LYS A 119 -12.42 25.87 7.99
C LYS A 119 -12.69 27.11 7.16
N LEU A 120 -11.85 27.35 6.16
CA LEU A 120 -11.98 28.53 5.31
C LEU A 120 -13.01 28.34 4.20
N GLU A 121 -13.14 27.11 3.69
CA GLU A 121 -13.90 26.83 2.48
C GLU A 121 -14.75 25.56 2.56
N SER A 122 -15.45 25.39 3.67
CA SER A 122 -16.28 24.19 3.87
C SER A 122 -17.33 23.98 2.75
N GLY A 123 -17.88 25.06 2.20
CA GLY A 123 -18.82 24.98 1.10
C GLY A 123 -18.19 24.48 -0.19
N PHE A 124 -16.96 24.88 -0.46
CA PHE A 124 -16.22 24.44 -1.64
C PHE A 124 -15.91 22.94 -1.57
N ILE A 125 -15.45 22.48 -0.42
CA ILE A 125 -15.16 21.08 -0.21
C ILE A 125 -16.43 20.22 -0.38
N ARG A 126 -17.54 20.69 0.16
CA ARG A 126 -18.82 20.02 0.01
C ARG A 126 -19.20 19.89 -1.48
N ARG A 127 -19.01 20.92 -2.27
CA ARG A 127 -19.27 20.87 -3.71
C ARG A 127 -18.38 19.87 -4.43
N LEU A 128 -17.13 19.76 -4.04
CA LEU A 128 -16.21 18.78 -4.63
C LEU A 128 -16.67 17.37 -4.31
N ILE A 129 -17.10 17.11 -3.10
CA ILE A 129 -17.60 15.80 -2.70
C ILE A 129 -18.87 15.46 -3.48
N GLU A 130 -19.80 16.37 -3.60
CA GLU A 130 -21.01 16.18 -4.39
C GLU A 130 -20.69 15.93 -5.86
N PHE A 131 -19.75 16.64 -6.42
CA PHE A 131 -19.30 16.46 -7.80
C PHE A 131 -18.76 15.06 -8.04
N HIS A 132 -17.99 14.52 -7.10
CA HIS A 132 -17.42 13.18 -7.22
C HIS A 132 -18.43 12.06 -7.00
N HIS A 133 -19.56 12.33 -6.36
CA HIS A 133 -20.58 11.32 -6.10
C HIS A 133 -21.61 11.20 -7.22
N GLU A 134 -21.55 12.06 -8.18
CA GLU A 134 -22.44 11.95 -9.34
C GLU A 134 -21.87 10.95 -10.38
#